data_ae8323081a4b72e2ff1368ba8a07673f
#
_entry.id   ae8323081a4b72e2ff1368ba8a07673f
#
_cell.length_a   1.000
_cell.length_b   1.000
_cell.length_c   1.000
_cell.angle_alpha   90.00
_cell.angle_beta   90.00
_cell.angle_gamma   90.00
#
_symmetry.space_group_name_H-M   'P 1'
#
loop_
_entity.id
_entity.type
_entity.pdbx_description
1 polymer ?
#
loop_
_entity_poly.entity_id
_entity_poly.type
_entity_poly.pdbx_seq_one_letter_code
_entity_poly.pdbx_strand_id
1 'polypeptide(L)'
;FGSGIEVKNLNQNYIEFKKNNWIKKNDTKKINHIENNFNKIFKMFLNSKYLWGGKTSEGIDCSALIQIFFYYNRIFFPRDSLDQMKFCRKKNNKKFSKGDIVFWKGHVGICLNKSDFIHAYGPKKKVLIMNINSTIRLIKKTAKLIVKKITNINYY
;
A
#
# COMPACT_ATOMS: atom_id res chain seq x y z
N PHE A 1 -10.15 -4.74 -5.60
CA PHE A 1 -9.07 -5.50 -4.92
C PHE A 1 -9.47 -5.84 -3.49
N GLY A 2 -9.23 -7.09 -3.06
CA GLY A 2 -9.54 -7.55 -1.69
C GLY A 2 -11.02 -7.81 -1.39
N SER A 3 -11.93 -7.69 -2.36
CA SER A 3 -13.34 -8.04 -2.20
C SER A 3 -13.53 -9.55 -2.16
N GLY A 4 -14.35 -10.04 -1.23
CA GLY A 4 -14.80 -11.44 -1.22
C GLY A 4 -15.88 -11.67 -2.25
N ILE A 5 -15.84 -12.82 -2.92
CA ILE A 5 -16.87 -13.30 -3.81
C ILE A 5 -17.30 -14.71 -3.42
N GLU A 6 -18.60 -15.00 -3.58
CA GLU A 6 -19.11 -16.38 -3.44
C GLU A 6 -18.94 -17.12 -4.76
N VAL A 7 -18.48 -18.37 -4.69
CA VAL A 7 -18.36 -19.23 -5.86
C VAL A 7 -19.72 -19.91 -6.11
N LYS A 8 -20.37 -19.56 -7.21
CA LYS A 8 -21.63 -20.18 -7.65
C LYS A 8 -21.37 -21.37 -8.58
N ASN A 9 -20.54 -21.14 -9.61
CA ASN A 9 -20.12 -22.16 -10.56
C ASN A 9 -18.63 -22.03 -10.89
N LEU A 10 -18.06 -23.09 -11.40
CA LEU A 10 -16.65 -23.18 -11.81
C LEU A 10 -16.55 -23.81 -13.20
N ASN A 11 -15.71 -23.24 -14.06
CA ASN A 11 -15.19 -23.96 -15.21
C ASN A 11 -13.65 -23.96 -15.19
N GLN A 12 -13.01 -24.42 -16.26
CA GLN A 12 -11.56 -24.54 -16.31
C GLN A 12 -10.82 -23.21 -15.98
N ASN A 13 -11.28 -22.09 -16.50
CA ASN A 13 -10.58 -20.80 -16.46
C ASN A 13 -11.28 -19.72 -15.63
N TYR A 14 -12.58 -19.89 -15.33
CA TYR A 14 -13.41 -18.85 -14.74
C TYR A 14 -14.20 -19.34 -13.51
N ILE A 15 -14.61 -18.38 -12.70
CA ILE A 15 -15.50 -18.53 -11.55
C ILE A 15 -16.72 -17.66 -11.81
N GLU A 16 -17.93 -18.24 -11.75
CA GLU A 16 -19.17 -17.49 -11.68
C GLU A 16 -19.42 -17.09 -10.23
N PHE A 17 -19.50 -15.79 -9.97
CA PHE A 17 -19.75 -15.26 -8.63
C PHE A 17 -21.17 -14.65 -8.49
N LYS A 18 -21.85 -14.41 -9.59
CA LYS A 18 -23.24 -13.99 -9.69
C LYS A 18 -23.75 -14.49 -11.04
N LYS A 19 -25.07 -14.77 -11.19
CA LYS A 19 -25.67 -15.24 -12.42
C LYS A 19 -25.16 -14.45 -13.64
N ASN A 20 -24.52 -15.16 -14.57
CA ASN A 20 -23.89 -14.63 -15.80
C ASN A 20 -22.73 -13.65 -15.58
N ASN A 21 -22.17 -13.56 -14.35
CA ASN A 21 -20.99 -12.72 -14.07
C ASN A 21 -19.81 -13.61 -13.70
N TRP A 22 -18.78 -13.57 -14.54
CA TRP A 22 -17.64 -14.44 -14.45
C TRP A 22 -16.34 -13.65 -14.23
N ILE A 23 -15.43 -14.18 -13.42
CA ILE A 23 -14.09 -13.65 -13.19
C ILE A 23 -13.06 -14.73 -13.50
N LYS A 24 -11.89 -14.37 -14.02
CA LYS A 24 -10.80 -15.33 -14.26
C LYS A 24 -10.31 -15.90 -12.95
N LYS A 25 -10.08 -17.21 -12.88
CA LYS A 25 -9.50 -17.87 -11.69
C LYS A 25 -8.17 -17.25 -11.26
N ASN A 26 -7.33 -16.88 -12.22
CA ASN A 26 -6.02 -16.26 -11.95
C ASN A 26 -6.11 -14.91 -11.25
N ASP A 27 -7.24 -14.21 -11.38
CA ASP A 27 -7.49 -12.91 -10.73
C ASP A 27 -8.09 -13.07 -9.32
N THR A 28 -8.25 -14.31 -8.86
CA THR A 28 -8.78 -14.66 -7.54
C THR A 28 -7.77 -15.42 -6.70
N LYS A 29 -7.97 -15.40 -5.41
CA LYS A 29 -7.23 -16.22 -4.43
C LYS A 29 -8.22 -16.80 -3.43
N LYS A 30 -7.85 -17.95 -2.82
CA LYS A 30 -8.63 -18.51 -1.70
C LYS A 30 -8.74 -17.45 -0.61
N ILE A 31 -9.87 -17.45 0.11
CA ILE A 31 -10.14 -16.44 1.13
C ILE A 31 -9.08 -16.41 2.24
N ASN A 32 -8.42 -17.53 2.53
CA ASN A 32 -7.36 -17.66 3.53
C ASN A 32 -5.94 -17.45 2.96
N HIS A 33 -5.81 -17.01 1.69
CA HIS A 33 -4.52 -16.74 1.10
C HIS A 33 -3.82 -15.57 1.81
N ILE A 34 -2.55 -15.75 2.15
CA ILE A 34 -1.66 -14.71 2.69
C ILE A 34 -0.62 -14.36 1.62
N GLU A 35 -0.45 -13.09 1.33
CA GLU A 35 0.60 -12.61 0.42
C GLU A 35 1.73 -11.95 1.22
N ASN A 36 2.82 -12.67 1.39
CA ASN A 36 4.00 -12.17 2.10
C ASN A 36 4.82 -11.16 1.27
N ASN A 37 4.67 -11.18 -0.06
CA ASN A 37 5.39 -10.27 -0.93
C ASN A 37 4.60 -8.98 -1.12
N PHE A 38 4.74 -8.05 -0.17
CA PHE A 38 4.04 -6.77 -0.22
C PHE A 38 4.32 -5.97 -1.51
N ASN A 39 5.48 -6.17 -2.18
CA ASN A 39 5.78 -5.51 -3.44
C ASN A 39 4.76 -5.87 -4.54
N LYS A 40 4.23 -7.09 -4.54
CA LYS A 40 3.17 -7.48 -5.49
C LYS A 40 1.92 -6.63 -5.27
N ILE A 41 1.49 -6.51 -4.01
CA ILE A 41 0.27 -5.75 -3.66
C ILE A 41 0.44 -4.28 -4.02
N PHE A 42 1.53 -3.64 -3.57
CA PHE A 42 1.72 -2.21 -3.81
C PHE A 42 1.89 -1.87 -5.30
N LYS A 43 2.57 -2.72 -6.07
CA LYS A 43 2.74 -2.52 -7.52
C LYS A 43 1.43 -2.63 -8.31
N MET A 44 0.41 -3.32 -7.80
CA MET A 44 -0.92 -3.35 -8.43
C MET A 44 -1.59 -1.97 -8.45
N PHE A 45 -1.20 -1.07 -7.55
CA PHE A 45 -1.71 0.31 -7.48
C PHE A 45 -0.83 1.33 -8.20
N LEU A 46 0.27 0.89 -8.83
CA LEU A 46 1.16 1.80 -9.57
C LEU A 46 0.36 2.55 -10.65
N ASN A 47 0.55 3.86 -10.73
CA ASN A 47 -0.19 4.80 -11.58
C ASN A 47 -1.67 5.00 -11.22
N SER A 48 -2.23 4.33 -10.22
CA SER A 48 -3.56 4.67 -9.70
C SER A 48 -3.60 6.15 -9.30
N LYS A 49 -4.76 6.78 -9.51
CA LYS A 49 -4.99 8.19 -9.18
C LYS A 49 -4.78 8.45 -7.69
N TYR A 50 -4.11 9.53 -7.32
CA TYR A 50 -4.20 10.01 -5.95
C TYR A 50 -5.59 10.59 -5.70
N LEU A 51 -6.27 10.09 -4.68
CA LEU A 51 -7.55 10.61 -4.21
C LEU A 51 -7.53 10.64 -2.68
N TRP A 52 -7.68 11.82 -2.10
CA TRP A 52 -7.81 11.96 -0.65
C TRP A 52 -9.00 11.15 -0.13
N GLY A 53 -8.78 10.30 0.88
CA GLY A 53 -9.80 9.38 1.39
C GLY A 53 -10.05 8.14 0.53
N GLY A 54 -9.47 8.08 -0.67
CA GLY A 54 -9.61 6.94 -1.59
C GLY A 54 -8.98 5.66 -1.07
N LYS A 55 -9.56 4.52 -1.44
CA LYS A 55 -9.17 3.17 -0.98
C LYS A 55 -9.16 2.12 -2.10
N THR A 56 -9.30 2.55 -3.35
CA THR A 56 -9.46 1.64 -4.51
C THR A 56 -8.42 1.92 -5.59
N SER A 57 -8.36 1.07 -6.61
CA SER A 57 -7.52 1.29 -7.81
C SER A 57 -7.92 2.53 -8.61
N GLU A 58 -9.17 2.98 -8.51
CA GLU A 58 -9.65 4.19 -9.17
C GLU A 58 -9.19 5.47 -8.48
N GLY A 59 -8.87 5.37 -7.19
CA GLY A 59 -8.30 6.45 -6.40
C GLY A 59 -7.90 5.98 -5.01
N ILE A 60 -6.65 6.29 -4.63
CA ILE A 60 -6.07 5.87 -3.35
C ILE A 60 -5.21 6.97 -2.76
N ASP A 61 -5.24 7.14 -1.43
CA ASP A 61 -4.31 8.02 -0.72
C ASP A 61 -3.10 7.28 -0.14
N CYS A 62 -2.19 8.03 0.46
CA CYS A 62 -0.91 7.49 0.94
C CYS A 62 -1.07 6.46 2.08
N SER A 63 -1.96 6.70 3.02
CA SER A 63 -2.20 5.81 4.16
C SER A 63 -3.03 4.58 3.77
N ALA A 64 -4.01 4.73 2.87
CA ALA A 64 -4.75 3.61 2.32
C ALA A 64 -3.84 2.67 1.51
N LEU A 65 -2.88 3.21 0.74
CA LEU A 65 -1.91 2.39 0.02
C LEU A 65 -1.14 1.47 0.98
N ILE A 66 -0.72 1.96 2.14
CA ILE A 66 -0.05 1.11 3.13
C ILE A 66 -1.05 0.14 3.77
N GLN A 67 -2.23 0.63 4.16
CA GLN A 67 -3.25 -0.18 4.83
C GLN A 67 -3.70 -1.38 3.99
N ILE A 68 -3.73 -1.26 2.65
CA ILE A 68 -4.24 -2.30 1.75
C ILE A 68 -3.51 -3.63 1.88
N PHE A 69 -2.21 -3.62 2.17
CA PHE A 69 -1.43 -4.84 2.41
C PHE A 69 -1.89 -5.56 3.68
N PHE A 70 -2.06 -4.82 4.76
CA PHE A 70 -2.52 -5.36 6.04
C PHE A 70 -3.96 -5.86 5.91
N TYR A 71 -4.83 -5.08 5.30
CA TYR A 71 -6.22 -5.44 5.02
C TYR A 71 -6.32 -6.73 4.19
N TYR A 72 -5.52 -6.86 3.12
CA TYR A 72 -5.47 -8.08 2.30
C TYR A 72 -5.12 -9.31 3.14
N ASN A 73 -4.17 -9.17 4.06
CA ASN A 73 -3.71 -10.22 4.96
C ASN A 73 -4.57 -10.36 6.25
N ARG A 74 -5.71 -9.63 6.34
CA ARG A 74 -6.62 -9.61 7.49
C ARG A 74 -5.96 -9.17 8.80
N ILE A 75 -4.98 -8.32 8.69
CA ILE A 75 -4.30 -7.71 9.82
C ILE A 75 -4.88 -6.31 10.01
N PHE A 76 -5.28 -5.99 11.25
CA PHE A 76 -5.69 -4.63 11.56
C PHE A 76 -4.53 -3.65 11.37
N PHE A 77 -4.78 -2.55 10.69
CA PHE A 77 -3.86 -1.43 10.57
C PHE A 77 -4.64 -0.14 10.47
N PRO A 78 -4.26 0.93 11.20
CA PRO A 78 -5.04 2.17 11.24
C PRO A 78 -5.23 2.80 9.86
N ARG A 79 -6.32 3.57 9.68
CA ARG A 79 -6.64 4.22 8.41
C ARG A 79 -5.77 5.43 8.13
N ASP A 80 -5.56 6.29 9.12
CA ASP A 80 -4.90 7.57 8.94
C ASP A 80 -3.41 7.51 9.22
N SER A 81 -2.62 8.26 8.44
CA SER A 81 -1.15 8.23 8.54
C SER A 81 -0.61 8.60 9.92
N LEU A 82 -1.31 9.47 10.67
CA LEU A 82 -0.94 9.83 12.04
C LEU A 82 -1.12 8.65 12.99
N ASP A 83 -2.25 7.93 12.87
CA ASP A 83 -2.54 6.79 13.72
C ASP A 83 -1.67 5.58 13.34
N GLN A 84 -1.39 5.37 12.04
CA GLN A 84 -0.39 4.41 11.57
C GLN A 84 0.98 4.70 12.20
N MET A 85 1.40 5.97 12.20
CA MET A 85 2.66 6.38 12.79
C MET A 85 2.72 6.11 14.30
N LYS A 86 1.61 6.35 15.04
CA LYS A 86 1.53 6.04 16.48
C LYS A 86 1.55 4.53 16.73
N PHE A 87 0.81 3.78 15.93
CA PHE A 87 0.63 2.32 16.06
C PHE A 87 1.94 1.54 15.89
N CYS A 88 2.76 1.90 14.91
CA CYS A 88 3.99 1.20 14.61
C CYS A 88 5.10 1.45 15.64
N ARG A 89 5.97 0.47 15.86
CA ARG A 89 7.22 0.64 16.62
C ARG A 89 8.27 1.36 15.79
N LYS A 90 9.13 2.17 16.42
CA LYS A 90 10.20 2.90 15.74
C LYS A 90 11.35 1.95 15.39
N LYS A 91 11.88 2.05 14.18
CA LYS A 91 13.10 1.36 13.78
C LYS A 91 14.32 2.11 14.32
N ASN A 92 15.27 1.38 14.92
CA ASN A 92 16.49 1.97 15.49
C ASN A 92 17.56 2.26 14.42
N ASN A 93 17.63 1.46 13.35
CA ASN A 93 18.60 1.63 12.29
C ASN A 93 18.13 2.71 11.28
N LYS A 94 19.02 3.66 10.96
CA LYS A 94 18.73 4.76 10.02
C LYS A 94 18.91 4.39 8.54
N LYS A 95 19.55 3.24 8.20
CA LYS A 95 19.71 2.79 6.82
C LYS A 95 18.38 2.25 6.28
N PHE A 96 17.96 2.71 5.11
CA PHE A 96 16.75 2.20 4.46
C PHE A 96 16.91 0.76 4.01
N SER A 97 15.85 0.00 4.18
CA SER A 97 15.75 -1.40 3.76
C SER A 97 14.36 -1.71 3.21
N LYS A 98 14.22 -2.85 2.54
CA LYS A 98 12.94 -3.34 2.06
C LYS A 98 11.93 -3.42 3.21
N GLY A 99 10.74 -2.88 2.99
CA GLY A 99 9.64 -2.88 3.96
C GLY A 99 9.67 -1.71 4.95
N ASP A 100 10.65 -0.80 4.86
CA ASP A 100 10.65 0.38 5.72
C ASP A 100 9.53 1.34 5.33
N ILE A 101 8.66 1.61 6.29
CA ILE A 101 7.58 2.59 6.19
C ILE A 101 8.10 3.91 6.74
N VAL A 102 7.99 4.97 5.96
CA VAL A 102 8.51 6.31 6.29
C VAL A 102 7.35 7.27 6.44
N PHE A 103 7.30 7.95 7.59
CA PHE A 103 6.23 8.87 7.96
C PHE A 103 6.72 10.33 8.00
N TRP A 104 5.91 11.20 7.44
CA TRP A 104 5.92 12.65 7.63
C TRP A 104 4.60 13.08 8.28
N LYS A 105 4.48 14.35 8.65
CA LYS A 105 3.18 14.90 9.05
C LYS A 105 2.21 14.85 7.85
N GLY A 106 1.17 14.01 7.93
CA GLY A 106 0.15 13.91 6.88
C GLY A 106 0.59 13.13 5.62
N HIS A 107 1.73 12.42 5.65
CA HIS A 107 2.17 11.62 4.51
C HIS A 107 2.91 10.37 4.94
N VAL A 108 2.80 9.31 4.13
CA VAL A 108 3.45 8.03 4.34
C VAL A 108 3.75 7.32 3.02
N GLY A 109 4.74 6.46 3.04
CA GLY A 109 5.03 5.52 1.95
C GLY A 109 5.96 4.42 2.42
N ILE A 110 6.36 3.51 1.53
CA ILE A 110 7.12 2.31 1.88
C ILE A 110 8.27 2.06 0.89
N CYS A 111 9.40 1.61 1.42
CA CYS A 111 10.55 1.18 0.63
C CYS A 111 10.32 -0.22 0.04
N LEU A 112 10.38 -0.33 -1.28
CA LEU A 112 10.35 -1.62 -2.00
C LEU A 112 11.69 -2.34 -1.92
N ASN A 113 12.78 -1.57 -1.76
CA ASN A 113 14.15 -2.01 -1.53
C ASN A 113 14.93 -0.88 -0.84
N LYS A 114 16.26 -0.88 -0.90
CA LYS A 114 17.13 0.14 -0.28
C LYS A 114 17.02 1.53 -0.91
N SER A 115 16.53 1.63 -2.14
CA SER A 115 16.48 2.87 -2.92
C SER A 115 15.09 3.24 -3.41
N ASP A 116 14.28 2.25 -3.81
CA ASP A 116 12.96 2.45 -4.41
C ASP A 116 11.89 2.58 -3.33
N PHE A 117 11.13 3.65 -3.41
CA PHE A 117 10.10 4.03 -2.48
C PHE A 117 8.79 4.25 -3.22
N ILE A 118 7.73 3.54 -2.82
CA ILE A 118 6.40 3.71 -3.40
C ILE A 118 5.50 4.51 -2.45
N HIS A 119 4.76 5.45 -3.01
CA HIS A 119 3.79 6.24 -2.30
C HIS A 119 2.69 6.79 -3.22
N ALA A 120 1.50 7.00 -2.68
CA ALA A 120 0.48 7.80 -3.35
C ALA A 120 0.79 9.28 -3.05
N TYR A 121 1.22 10.03 -4.08
CA TYR A 121 1.78 11.37 -3.90
C TYR A 121 0.87 12.44 -4.48
N GLY A 122 0.21 13.20 -3.60
CA GLY A 122 -0.76 14.24 -3.97
C GLY A 122 -0.24 15.25 -5.01
N PRO A 123 0.96 15.84 -4.86
CA PRO A 123 1.51 16.76 -5.85
C PRO A 123 1.71 16.18 -7.26
N LYS A 124 1.88 14.85 -7.37
CA LYS A 124 1.96 14.14 -8.67
C LYS A 124 0.65 13.47 -9.05
N LYS A 125 -0.40 13.60 -8.24
CA LYS A 125 -1.76 13.09 -8.45
C LYS A 125 -1.83 11.59 -8.73
N LYS A 126 -0.84 10.79 -8.31
CA LYS A 126 -0.81 9.34 -8.54
C LYS A 126 0.08 8.58 -7.56
N VAL A 127 -0.07 7.25 -7.60
CA VAL A 127 0.89 6.31 -7.00
C VAL A 127 2.09 6.16 -7.93
N LEU A 128 3.29 6.34 -7.38
CA LEU A 128 4.54 6.25 -8.15
C LEU A 128 5.68 5.71 -7.29
N ILE A 129 6.72 5.25 -7.98
CA ILE A 129 7.98 4.86 -7.37
C ILE A 129 9.00 5.98 -7.59
N MET A 130 9.70 6.36 -6.52
CA MET A 130 10.77 7.34 -6.52
C MET A 130 11.95 6.85 -5.68
N ASN A 131 13.14 7.40 -5.91
CA ASN A 131 14.26 7.16 -5.00
C ASN A 131 13.96 7.79 -3.63
N ILE A 132 14.14 7.04 -2.53
CA ILE A 132 13.77 7.48 -1.17
C ILE A 132 14.53 8.74 -0.75
N ASN A 133 15.82 8.82 -1.00
CA ASN A 133 16.62 9.98 -0.60
C ASN A 133 16.21 11.24 -1.39
N SER A 134 15.92 11.08 -2.69
CA SER A 134 15.40 12.16 -3.53
C SER A 134 14.01 12.60 -3.08
N THR A 135 13.15 11.66 -2.67
CA THR A 135 11.81 11.95 -2.14
C THR A 135 11.88 12.75 -0.85
N ILE A 136 12.77 12.37 0.08
CA ILE A 136 12.96 13.12 1.33
C ILE A 136 13.40 14.55 1.05
N ARG A 137 14.38 14.73 0.15
CA ARG A 137 14.85 16.07 -0.26
C ARG A 137 13.75 16.89 -0.91
N LEU A 138 12.98 16.28 -1.82
CA LEU A 138 11.86 16.91 -2.50
C LEU A 138 10.79 17.38 -1.51
N ILE A 139 10.31 16.50 -0.64
CA ILE A 139 9.27 16.82 0.37
C ILE A 139 9.77 17.90 1.33
N LYS A 140 11.04 17.84 1.77
CA LYS A 140 11.64 18.91 2.60
C LYS A 140 11.66 20.24 1.87
N LYS A 141 12.04 20.26 0.59
CA LYS A 141 12.13 21.48 -0.23
C LYS A 141 10.74 22.10 -0.49
N THR A 142 9.76 21.29 -0.92
CA THR A 142 8.46 21.76 -1.41
C THR A 142 7.42 21.96 -0.30
N ALA A 143 7.36 21.05 0.68
CA ALA A 143 6.36 21.08 1.74
C ALA A 143 6.93 21.46 3.13
N LYS A 144 8.25 21.67 3.25
CA LYS A 144 8.96 21.94 4.52
C LYS A 144 8.77 20.84 5.57
N LEU A 145 8.42 19.62 5.14
CA LEU A 145 8.22 18.48 6.03
C LEU A 145 9.51 17.66 6.19
N ILE A 146 9.76 17.22 7.42
CA ILE A 146 10.86 16.32 7.77
C ILE A 146 10.30 14.94 8.13
N VAL A 147 11.11 13.90 7.94
CA VAL A 147 10.78 12.54 8.37
C VAL A 147 10.56 12.52 9.88
N LYS A 148 9.42 12.04 10.32
CA LYS A 148 9.02 11.94 11.73
C LYS A 148 9.33 10.58 12.33
N LYS A 149 9.11 9.52 11.55
CA LYS A 149 9.31 8.15 12.00
C LYS A 149 9.66 7.23 10.83
N ILE A 150 10.50 6.26 11.10
CA ILE A 150 10.75 5.11 10.24
C ILE A 150 10.42 3.86 11.06
N THR A 151 9.67 2.95 10.49
CA THR A 151 9.40 1.62 11.01
C THR A 151 9.66 0.59 9.93
N ASN A 152 9.41 -0.68 10.19
CA ASN A 152 9.40 -1.71 9.16
C ASN A 152 8.06 -2.43 9.17
N ILE A 153 7.60 -2.88 8.00
CA ILE A 153 6.33 -3.57 7.82
C ILE A 153 6.19 -4.82 8.69
N ASN A 154 7.28 -5.33 9.23
CA ASN A 154 7.32 -6.47 10.15
C ASN A 154 7.27 -6.06 11.64
N TYR A 155 7.22 -4.75 11.96
CA TYR A 155 7.26 -4.21 13.34
C TYR A 155 6.02 -3.39 13.67
N TYR A 156 4.86 -3.88 13.30
CA TYR A 156 3.56 -3.27 13.64
C TYR A 156 2.98 -3.86 14.93
#